data_83812f39b76bf56b3e12def0f0716b6b
#
_entry.id   83812f39b76bf56b3e12def0f0716b6b
#
_cell.length_a   1.000
_cell.length_b   1.000
_cell.length_c   1.000
_cell.angle_alpha   90.00
_cell.angle_beta   90.00
_cell.angle_gamma   90.00
#
_symmetry.space_group_name_H-M   'P 1'
#
loop_
_entity.id
_entity.type
_entity.pdbx_description
1 polymer ?
#
loop_
_entity_poly.entity_id
_entity_poly.type
_entity_poly.pdbx_seq_one_letter_code
_entity_poly.pdbx_strand_id
1 'polypeptide(L)'
;GINSLSNVLVLVIIPLIYDNAILGVGSWIGEGQTLEVLNTARYWMHAIFTPLLIVFSLDVLRRARFNWANTSAALWITVIYALAAVVVELITVVLDLSLKAETKYGVLSYSTTNSPSGPPIMILMVTLALLVASILLWKRTGWFWMFAGVALMLVGSMVDIPIESGAITNAFELILLTSLVMTKNHQDK
;
A
#
# COMPACT_ATOMS: atom_id res chain seq x y z
N GLY A 1 0.99 8.72 -21.39
CA GLY A 1 1.98 9.81 -21.38
C GLY A 1 2.69 9.89 -20.03
N ILE A 2 3.88 10.48 -19.99
CA ILE A 2 4.75 10.56 -18.79
C ILE A 2 4.09 11.33 -17.62
N ASN A 3 3.07 12.13 -17.87
CA ASN A 3 2.37 12.99 -16.90
C ASN A 3 1.06 12.41 -16.35
N SER A 4 0.88 11.09 -16.39
CA SER A 4 -0.30 10.46 -15.80
C SER A 4 -0.14 10.27 -14.29
N LEU A 5 -1.18 10.59 -13.52
CA LEU A 5 -1.20 10.34 -12.07
C LEU A 5 -1.06 8.85 -11.73
N SER A 6 -1.41 7.94 -12.65
CA SER A 6 -1.22 6.49 -12.44
C SER A 6 0.26 6.05 -12.39
N ASN A 7 1.20 6.92 -12.80
CA ASN A 7 2.63 6.63 -12.65
C ASN A 7 3.07 6.58 -11.17
N VAL A 8 2.25 7.07 -10.24
CA VAL A 8 2.47 6.89 -8.79
C VAL A 8 2.55 5.42 -8.38
N LEU A 9 1.99 4.48 -9.17
CA LEU A 9 2.15 3.04 -8.92
C LEU A 9 3.61 2.61 -8.85
N VAL A 10 4.48 3.19 -9.69
CA VAL A 10 5.92 2.88 -9.66
C VAL A 10 6.51 3.25 -8.30
N LEU A 11 6.09 4.41 -7.75
CA LEU A 11 6.54 4.87 -6.43
C LEU A 11 6.03 3.97 -5.28
N VAL A 12 4.93 3.24 -5.48
CA VAL A 12 4.41 2.27 -4.50
C VAL A 12 5.07 0.90 -4.66
N ILE A 13 5.39 0.50 -5.89
CA ILE A 13 6.06 -0.79 -6.17
C ILE A 13 7.49 -0.81 -5.61
N ILE A 14 8.23 0.31 -5.70
CA ILE A 14 9.60 0.41 -5.19
C ILE A 14 9.70 0.05 -3.69
N PRO A 15 8.89 0.63 -2.79
CA PRO A 15 8.81 0.22 -1.38
C PRO A 15 8.55 -1.28 -1.17
N LEU A 16 7.65 -1.87 -1.94
CA LEU A 16 7.37 -3.31 -1.81
C LEU A 16 8.58 -4.16 -2.23
N ILE A 17 9.28 -3.77 -3.30
CA ILE A 17 10.53 -4.45 -3.70
C ILE A 17 11.58 -4.30 -2.61
N TYR A 18 11.74 -3.10 -2.05
CA TYR A 18 12.67 -2.83 -0.96
C TYR A 18 12.33 -3.68 0.28
N ASP A 19 11.06 -3.71 0.70
CA ASP A 19 10.57 -4.48 1.83
C ASP A 19 10.95 -5.97 1.70
N ASN A 20 10.61 -6.58 0.56
CA ASN A 20 10.93 -7.98 0.30
C ASN A 20 12.44 -8.23 0.20
N ALA A 21 13.21 -7.29 -0.36
CA ALA A 21 14.66 -7.41 -0.44
C ALA A 21 15.28 -7.42 0.97
N ILE A 22 14.88 -6.50 1.86
CA ILE A 22 15.40 -6.46 3.24
C ILE A 22 15.01 -7.71 4.03
N LEU A 23 13.78 -8.21 3.89
CA LEU A 23 13.38 -9.48 4.48
C LEU A 23 14.24 -10.64 3.96
N GLY A 24 14.48 -10.69 2.65
CA GLY A 24 15.28 -11.76 2.03
C GLY A 24 16.74 -11.79 2.46
N VAL A 25 17.36 -10.64 2.69
CA VAL A 25 18.79 -10.55 3.05
C VAL A 25 19.05 -10.39 4.55
N GLY A 26 18.02 -10.22 5.37
CA GLY A 26 18.15 -9.93 6.79
C GLY A 26 19.02 -10.91 7.55
N SER A 27 18.86 -12.21 7.32
CA SER A 27 19.68 -13.26 7.95
C SER A 27 21.15 -13.24 7.51
N TRP A 28 21.46 -12.69 6.33
CA TRP A 28 22.85 -12.54 5.85
C TRP A 28 23.52 -11.31 6.44
N ILE A 29 22.75 -10.22 6.65
CA ILE A 29 23.25 -8.99 7.29
C ILE A 29 23.53 -9.26 8.77
N GLY A 30 22.68 -10.07 9.42
CA GLY A 30 22.76 -10.36 10.85
C GLY A 30 22.12 -9.27 11.72
N GLU A 31 21.95 -9.57 13.00
CA GLU A 31 21.41 -8.66 14.00
C GLU A 31 22.38 -7.49 14.25
N GLY A 32 21.88 -6.27 14.26
CA GLY A 32 22.65 -5.06 14.55
C GLY A 32 22.07 -3.80 13.90
N GLN A 33 22.76 -2.69 14.15
CA GLN A 33 22.33 -1.35 13.74
C GLN A 33 22.05 -1.24 12.23
N THR A 34 22.84 -1.91 11.39
CA THR A 34 22.65 -1.86 9.93
C THR A 34 21.28 -2.41 9.54
N LEU A 35 20.93 -3.62 10.02
CA LEU A 35 19.63 -4.22 9.70
C LEU A 35 18.47 -3.43 10.34
N GLU A 36 18.65 -2.88 11.52
CA GLU A 36 17.66 -2.05 12.20
C GLU A 36 17.34 -0.79 11.39
N VAL A 37 18.35 -0.06 10.91
CA VAL A 37 18.17 1.14 10.05
C VAL A 37 17.48 0.78 8.75
N LEU A 38 17.85 -0.32 8.11
CA LEU A 38 17.20 -0.78 6.87
C LEU A 38 15.71 -1.13 7.13
N ASN A 39 15.41 -1.78 8.26
CA ASN A 39 14.01 -2.05 8.63
C ASN A 39 13.26 -0.77 9.00
N THR A 40 13.88 0.21 9.66
CA THR A 40 13.27 1.52 9.93
C THR A 40 12.84 2.20 8.62
N ALA A 41 13.67 2.15 7.58
CA ALA A 41 13.35 2.72 6.27
C ALA A 41 12.10 2.06 5.64
N ARG A 42 11.83 0.77 5.88
CA ARG A 42 10.62 0.09 5.42
C ARG A 42 9.35 0.77 5.93
N TYR A 43 9.30 1.10 7.23
CA TYR A 43 8.15 1.78 7.85
C TYR A 43 7.95 3.19 7.28
N TRP A 44 9.04 3.96 7.11
CA TRP A 44 8.98 5.28 6.47
C TRP A 44 8.48 5.23 5.03
N MET A 45 9.01 4.30 4.25
CA MET A 45 8.59 4.14 2.85
C MET A 45 7.12 3.74 2.76
N HIS A 46 6.65 2.83 3.62
CA HIS A 46 5.25 2.44 3.68
C HIS A 46 4.35 3.63 4.02
N ALA A 47 4.69 4.42 5.04
CA ALA A 47 3.92 5.59 5.47
C ALA A 47 3.80 6.66 4.38
N ILE A 48 4.85 6.87 3.59
CA ILE A 48 4.88 7.95 2.59
C ILE A 48 4.27 7.51 1.26
N PHE A 49 4.57 6.29 0.80
CA PHE A 49 4.24 5.88 -0.56
C PHE A 49 2.91 5.13 -0.68
N THR A 50 2.48 4.37 0.34
CA THR A 50 1.20 3.64 0.28
C THR A 50 -0.01 4.57 0.09
N PRO A 51 -0.10 5.75 0.74
CA PRO A 51 -1.20 6.69 0.50
C PRO A 51 -1.30 7.23 -0.93
N LEU A 52 -0.26 7.10 -1.76
CA LEU A 52 -0.32 7.46 -3.18
C LEU A 52 -1.34 6.61 -3.96
N LEU A 53 -1.73 5.44 -3.45
CA LEU A 53 -2.82 4.64 -4.01
C LEU A 53 -4.17 5.36 -3.98
N ILE A 54 -4.36 6.32 -3.06
CA ILE A 54 -5.53 7.21 -3.05
C ILE A 54 -5.53 8.11 -4.29
N VAL A 55 -4.35 8.64 -4.66
CA VAL A 55 -4.19 9.46 -5.88
C VAL A 55 -4.39 8.60 -7.13
N PHE A 56 -3.88 7.36 -7.13
CA PHE A 56 -4.13 6.41 -8.21
C PHE A 56 -5.63 6.13 -8.39
N SER A 57 -6.40 6.00 -7.29
CA SER A 57 -7.84 5.74 -7.37
C SER A 57 -8.59 6.86 -8.10
N LEU A 58 -8.19 8.13 -7.91
CA LEU A 58 -8.74 9.26 -8.65
C LEU A 58 -8.40 9.17 -10.15
N ASP A 59 -7.16 8.81 -10.50
CA ASP A 59 -6.75 8.69 -11.91
C ASP A 59 -7.54 7.60 -12.65
N VAL A 60 -7.79 6.46 -11.98
CA VAL A 60 -8.66 5.39 -12.50
C VAL A 60 -10.04 5.91 -12.85
N LEU A 61 -10.65 6.74 -11.98
CA LEU A 61 -11.97 7.32 -12.21
C LEU A 61 -11.96 8.38 -13.31
N ARG A 62 -10.89 9.18 -13.42
CA ARG A 62 -10.69 10.13 -14.53
C ARG A 62 -10.66 9.43 -15.88
N ARG A 63 -9.89 8.35 -15.98
CA ARG A 63 -9.78 7.51 -17.19
C ARG A 63 -11.07 6.79 -17.52
N ALA A 64 -11.86 6.42 -16.51
CA ALA A 64 -13.19 5.86 -16.69
C ALA A 64 -14.25 6.92 -17.05
N ARG A 65 -13.82 8.18 -17.33
CA ARG A 65 -14.65 9.31 -17.78
C ARG A 65 -15.76 9.69 -16.79
N PHE A 66 -15.47 9.69 -15.49
CA PHE A 66 -16.32 10.32 -14.49
C PHE A 66 -16.07 11.83 -14.49
N ASN A 67 -17.05 12.63 -14.89
CA ASN A 67 -16.91 14.10 -15.04
C ASN A 67 -16.46 14.79 -13.74
N TRP A 68 -17.02 14.38 -12.60
CA TRP A 68 -16.66 14.93 -11.30
C TRP A 68 -15.19 14.67 -10.92
N ALA A 69 -14.61 13.53 -11.34
CA ALA A 69 -13.21 13.19 -11.05
C ALA A 69 -12.21 14.14 -11.75
N ASN A 70 -12.62 14.83 -12.82
CA ASN A 70 -11.78 15.77 -13.55
C ASN A 70 -11.79 17.20 -12.96
N THR A 71 -12.56 17.44 -11.91
CA THR A 71 -12.61 18.75 -11.26
C THR A 71 -11.39 19.01 -10.38
N SER A 72 -11.02 20.29 -10.23
CA SER A 72 -9.96 20.70 -9.28
C SER A 72 -10.34 20.36 -7.84
N ALA A 73 -11.62 20.43 -7.49
CA ALA A 73 -12.12 20.07 -6.16
C ALA A 73 -11.84 18.59 -5.86
N ALA A 74 -12.12 17.66 -6.80
CA ALA A 74 -11.83 16.24 -6.63
C ALA A 74 -10.31 15.99 -6.42
N LEU A 75 -9.47 16.73 -7.16
CA LEU A 75 -8.01 16.62 -6.97
C LEU A 75 -7.59 17.06 -5.57
N TRP A 76 -8.03 18.24 -5.13
CA TRP A 76 -7.64 18.74 -3.81
C TRP A 76 -8.18 17.89 -2.66
N ILE A 77 -9.42 17.40 -2.75
CA ILE A 77 -9.97 16.45 -1.75
C ILE A 77 -9.11 15.19 -1.69
N THR A 78 -8.75 14.64 -2.84
CA THR A 78 -7.90 13.42 -2.92
C THR A 78 -6.52 13.67 -2.33
N VAL A 79 -5.87 14.80 -2.64
CA VAL A 79 -4.54 15.15 -2.11
C VAL A 79 -4.60 15.35 -0.60
N ILE A 80 -5.60 16.09 -0.11
CA ILE A 80 -5.78 16.32 1.34
C ILE A 80 -6.03 14.99 2.05
N TYR A 81 -6.84 14.11 1.47
CA TYR A 81 -7.13 12.79 2.05
C TYR A 81 -5.88 11.89 2.06
N ALA A 82 -5.07 11.91 0.99
CA ALA A 82 -3.80 11.18 0.95
C ALA A 82 -2.78 11.74 1.97
N LEU A 83 -2.67 13.07 2.10
CA LEU A 83 -1.81 13.69 3.11
C LEU A 83 -2.27 13.37 4.54
N ALA A 84 -3.58 13.37 4.78
CA ALA A 84 -4.13 12.95 6.08
C ALA A 84 -3.75 11.49 6.39
N ALA A 85 -3.78 10.58 5.41
CA ALA A 85 -3.37 9.21 5.59
C ALA A 85 -1.87 9.09 5.92
N VAL A 86 -1.00 9.88 5.26
CA VAL A 86 0.43 9.97 5.61
C VAL A 86 0.60 10.45 7.07
N VAL A 87 -0.05 11.55 7.45
CA VAL A 87 0.07 12.11 8.81
C VAL A 87 -0.41 11.12 9.87
N VAL A 88 -1.52 10.43 9.62
CA VAL A 88 -2.03 9.39 10.52
C VAL A 88 -0.98 8.31 10.72
N GLU A 89 -0.40 7.76 9.65
CA GLU A 89 0.61 6.69 9.76
C GLU A 89 1.89 7.16 10.45
N LEU A 90 2.33 8.39 10.14
CA LEU A 90 3.50 8.97 10.83
C LEU A 90 3.27 9.06 12.33
N ILE A 91 2.11 9.56 12.78
CA ILE A 91 1.81 9.75 14.20
C ILE A 91 1.57 8.41 14.90
N THR A 92 0.87 7.47 14.25
CA THR A 92 0.44 6.23 14.93
C THR A 92 1.48 5.11 14.88
N VAL A 93 2.41 5.14 13.93
CA VAL A 93 3.38 4.05 13.72
C VAL A 93 4.82 4.56 13.73
N VAL A 94 5.14 5.59 12.93
CA VAL A 94 6.54 5.91 12.60
C VAL A 94 7.23 6.73 13.70
N LEU A 95 6.54 7.71 14.29
CA LEU A 95 7.16 8.61 15.28
C LEU A 95 7.43 7.93 16.64
N ASP A 96 6.71 6.86 16.97
CA ASP A 96 6.92 6.07 18.19
C ASP A 96 7.47 4.67 17.86
N LEU A 97 8.25 4.57 16.78
CA LEU A 97 8.78 3.31 16.28
C LEU A 97 9.87 2.76 17.21
N SER A 98 9.57 1.68 17.90
CA SER A 98 10.52 0.89 18.68
C SER A 98 10.66 -0.49 18.05
N LEU A 99 11.85 -0.83 17.59
CA LEU A 99 12.11 -2.04 16.84
C LEU A 99 12.81 -3.08 17.70
N LYS A 100 12.44 -4.35 17.51
CA LYS A 100 13.09 -5.51 18.11
C LYS A 100 13.44 -6.52 17.03
N ALA A 101 14.65 -7.09 17.13
CA ALA A 101 15.06 -8.17 16.26
C ALA A 101 14.20 -9.43 16.52
N GLU A 102 13.71 -10.03 15.46
CA GLU A 102 12.88 -11.21 15.50
C GLU A 102 13.23 -12.15 14.36
N THR A 103 13.37 -13.43 14.67
CA THR A 103 13.59 -14.47 13.64
C THR A 103 12.32 -15.31 13.52
N LYS A 104 11.64 -15.21 12.37
CA LYS A 104 10.46 -16.02 12.05
C LYS A 104 10.69 -16.78 10.75
N TYR A 105 10.48 -18.08 10.75
CA TYR A 105 10.65 -18.95 9.57
C TYR A 105 12.01 -18.80 8.86
N GLY A 106 13.09 -18.58 9.64
CA GLY A 106 14.44 -18.41 9.09
C GLY A 106 14.76 -17.02 8.55
N VAL A 107 13.81 -16.09 8.62
CA VAL A 107 13.98 -14.68 8.24
C VAL A 107 14.27 -13.87 9.50
N LEU A 108 15.44 -13.23 9.56
CA LEU A 108 15.76 -12.25 10.58
C LEU A 108 15.30 -10.87 10.11
N SER A 109 14.45 -10.19 10.90
CA SER A 109 13.99 -8.84 10.62
C SER A 109 13.79 -8.07 11.93
N TYR A 110 13.62 -6.76 11.81
CA TYR A 110 13.22 -5.92 12.95
C TYR A 110 11.74 -5.57 12.81
N SER A 111 10.96 -5.94 13.83
CA SER A 111 9.52 -5.68 13.90
C SER A 111 9.21 -4.70 15.02
N THR A 112 8.14 -3.92 14.87
CA THR A 112 7.72 -2.97 15.91
C THR A 112 7.24 -3.70 17.16
N THR A 113 7.66 -3.21 18.32
CA THR A 113 7.14 -3.66 19.64
C THR A 113 5.89 -2.90 20.04
N ASN A 114 5.70 -1.69 19.48
CA ASN A 114 4.59 -0.79 19.76
C ASN A 114 3.52 -0.92 18.69
N SER A 115 2.94 -2.12 18.52
CA SER A 115 1.80 -2.26 17.60
C SER A 115 0.63 -1.41 18.11
N PRO A 116 0.06 -0.53 17.26
CA PRO A 116 -1.12 0.22 17.66
C PRO A 116 -2.22 -0.72 18.12
N SER A 117 -2.86 -0.43 19.24
CA SER A 117 -3.95 -1.24 19.83
C SER A 117 -5.28 -1.13 19.06
N GLY A 118 -5.25 -0.71 17.81
CA GLY A 118 -6.43 -0.47 16.98
C GLY A 118 -6.22 -0.89 15.52
N PRO A 119 -7.27 -0.78 14.69
CA PRO A 119 -7.17 -1.09 13.28
C PRO A 119 -6.17 -0.14 12.59
N PRO A 120 -5.46 -0.59 11.54
CA PRO A 120 -4.51 0.22 10.80
C PRO A 120 -5.24 1.29 9.97
N ILE A 121 -5.43 2.47 10.56
CA ILE A 121 -6.31 3.53 10.02
C ILE A 121 -5.87 3.96 8.61
N MET A 122 -4.57 4.13 8.38
CA MET A 122 -4.05 4.49 7.04
C MET A 122 -4.42 3.44 6.00
N ILE A 123 -4.25 2.16 6.31
CA ILE A 123 -4.63 1.06 5.41
C ILE A 123 -6.13 1.08 5.11
N LEU A 124 -6.97 1.32 6.12
CA LEU A 124 -8.42 1.45 5.92
C LEU A 124 -8.76 2.62 5.00
N MET A 125 -8.11 3.78 5.16
CA MET A 125 -8.30 4.94 4.30
C MET A 125 -7.93 4.63 2.84
N VAL A 126 -6.78 4.02 2.61
CA VAL A 126 -6.32 3.61 1.27
C VAL A 126 -7.27 2.58 0.65
N THR A 127 -7.61 1.54 1.41
CA THR A 127 -8.48 0.46 0.94
C THR A 127 -9.88 0.98 0.61
N LEU A 128 -10.43 1.91 1.40
CA LEU A 128 -11.72 2.54 1.11
C LEU A 128 -11.69 3.29 -0.23
N ALA A 129 -10.65 4.08 -0.48
CA ALA A 129 -10.51 4.81 -1.73
C ALA A 129 -10.41 3.86 -2.94
N LEU A 130 -9.58 2.82 -2.83
CA LEU A 130 -9.45 1.79 -3.87
C LEU A 130 -10.75 1.01 -4.07
N LEU A 131 -11.45 0.65 -3.00
CA LEU A 131 -12.71 -0.09 -3.07
C LEU A 131 -13.79 0.71 -3.80
N VAL A 132 -13.97 1.98 -3.43
CA VAL A 132 -14.93 2.87 -4.11
C VAL A 132 -14.57 3.01 -5.59
N ALA A 133 -13.30 3.28 -5.91
CA ALA A 133 -12.86 3.44 -7.29
C ALA A 133 -13.06 2.14 -8.10
N SER A 134 -12.74 0.97 -7.52
CA SER A 134 -12.88 -0.32 -8.20
C SER A 134 -14.34 -0.70 -8.48
N ILE A 135 -15.25 -0.43 -7.53
CA ILE A 135 -16.70 -0.65 -7.73
C ILE A 135 -17.24 0.25 -8.83
N LEU A 136 -16.88 1.54 -8.80
CA LEU A 136 -17.32 2.49 -9.82
C LEU A 136 -16.77 2.13 -11.20
N LEU A 137 -15.49 1.76 -11.28
CA LEU A 137 -14.87 1.28 -12.52
C LEU A 137 -15.59 0.06 -13.08
N TRP A 138 -15.80 -0.95 -12.22
CA TRP A 138 -16.49 -2.18 -12.61
C TRP A 138 -17.90 -1.90 -13.16
N LYS A 139 -18.69 -1.10 -12.43
CA LYS A 139 -20.04 -0.72 -12.89
C LYS A 139 -20.04 0.06 -14.20
N ARG A 140 -18.99 0.86 -14.46
CA ARG A 140 -18.90 1.73 -15.65
C ARG A 140 -18.39 1.01 -16.90
N THR A 141 -17.42 0.09 -16.73
CA THR A 141 -16.67 -0.50 -17.84
C THR A 141 -16.76 -2.03 -17.93
N GLY A 142 -17.31 -2.69 -16.90
CA GLY A 142 -17.28 -4.15 -16.77
C GLY A 142 -15.93 -4.72 -16.27
N TRP A 143 -14.90 -3.88 -16.08
CA TRP A 143 -13.58 -4.30 -15.62
C TRP A 143 -13.57 -4.58 -14.12
N PHE A 144 -13.61 -5.85 -13.73
CA PHE A 144 -13.74 -6.25 -12.33
C PHE A 144 -12.42 -6.60 -11.62
N TRP A 145 -11.31 -6.73 -12.36
CA TRP A 145 -10.04 -7.22 -11.80
C TRP A 145 -9.47 -6.33 -10.71
N MET A 146 -9.65 -5.01 -10.82
CA MET A 146 -9.27 -4.10 -9.74
C MET A 146 -10.05 -4.41 -8.45
N PHE A 147 -11.36 -4.63 -8.57
CA PHE A 147 -12.20 -4.99 -7.42
C PHE A 147 -11.77 -6.33 -6.82
N ALA A 148 -11.46 -7.33 -7.64
CA ALA A 148 -10.99 -8.64 -7.17
C ALA A 148 -9.68 -8.51 -6.36
N GLY A 149 -8.71 -7.73 -6.84
CA GLY A 149 -7.46 -7.48 -6.11
C GLY A 149 -7.67 -6.76 -4.78
N VAL A 150 -8.51 -5.72 -4.76
CA VAL A 150 -8.84 -4.97 -3.54
C VAL A 150 -9.61 -5.86 -2.54
N ALA A 151 -10.57 -6.65 -3.01
CA ALA A 151 -11.34 -7.55 -2.15
C ALA A 151 -10.46 -8.65 -1.55
N LEU A 152 -9.53 -9.22 -2.32
CA LEU A 152 -8.57 -10.21 -1.82
C LEU A 152 -7.66 -9.60 -0.75
N MET A 153 -7.14 -8.39 -0.97
CA MET A 153 -6.34 -7.69 0.04
C MET A 153 -7.13 -7.45 1.32
N LEU A 154 -8.38 -7.01 1.19
CA LEU A 154 -9.26 -6.76 2.34
C LEU A 154 -9.52 -8.06 3.13
N VAL A 155 -9.88 -9.15 2.44
CA VAL A 155 -10.11 -10.45 3.07
C VAL A 155 -8.82 -10.96 3.73
N GLY A 156 -7.67 -10.84 3.03
CA GLY A 156 -6.37 -11.25 3.55
C GLY A 156 -5.95 -10.48 4.81
N SER A 157 -6.35 -9.22 4.95
CA SER A 157 -6.09 -8.41 6.15
C SER A 157 -7.04 -8.68 7.32
N MET A 158 -8.18 -9.36 7.07
CA MET A 158 -9.19 -9.67 8.10
C MET A 158 -9.11 -11.11 8.61
N VAL A 159 -8.46 -11.99 7.87
CA VAL A 159 -8.32 -13.41 8.24
C VAL A 159 -7.03 -13.59 9.02
N ASP A 160 -7.14 -14.06 10.25
CA ASP A 160 -5.97 -14.48 11.04
C ASP A 160 -5.39 -15.75 10.40
N ILE A 161 -4.41 -15.54 9.54
CA ILE A 161 -3.67 -16.65 8.94
C ILE A 161 -2.66 -17.11 9.99
N PRO A 162 -2.66 -18.41 10.39
CA PRO A 162 -1.82 -18.92 11.48
C PRO A 162 -0.35 -19.05 11.09
N ILE A 163 0.13 -18.10 10.29
CA ILE A 163 1.51 -17.95 9.84
C ILE A 163 1.89 -16.49 10.09
N GLU A 164 2.58 -16.26 11.19
CA GLU A 164 3.08 -14.93 11.56
C GLU A 164 4.26 -14.51 10.68
N SER A 165 4.03 -14.29 9.39
CA SER A 165 5.05 -13.88 8.44
C SER A 165 4.62 -12.67 7.63
N GLY A 166 5.46 -11.62 7.61
CA GLY A 166 5.28 -10.47 6.70
C GLY A 166 5.22 -10.86 5.22
N ALA A 167 5.77 -12.02 4.85
CA ALA A 167 5.71 -12.52 3.48
C ALA A 167 4.27 -12.77 2.98
N ILE A 168 3.34 -13.13 3.87
CA ILE A 168 1.93 -13.33 3.49
C ILE A 168 1.27 -11.99 3.17
N THR A 169 1.48 -10.99 4.02
CA THR A 169 0.98 -9.63 3.76
C THR A 169 1.54 -9.11 2.44
N ASN A 170 2.84 -9.27 2.20
CA ASN A 170 3.49 -8.88 0.95
C ASN A 170 2.94 -9.64 -0.27
N ALA A 171 2.53 -10.89 -0.13
CA ALA A 171 1.88 -11.64 -1.20
C ALA A 171 0.51 -11.03 -1.58
N PHE A 172 -0.32 -10.65 -0.60
CA PHE A 172 -1.58 -9.96 -0.86
C PHE A 172 -1.35 -8.57 -1.47
N GLU A 173 -0.34 -7.83 -1.01
CA GLU A 173 0.06 -6.55 -1.60
C GLU A 173 0.52 -6.72 -3.06
N LEU A 174 1.28 -7.77 -3.37
CA LEU A 174 1.70 -8.08 -4.73
C LEU A 174 0.50 -8.39 -5.65
N ILE A 175 -0.49 -9.15 -5.17
CA ILE A 175 -1.73 -9.42 -5.89
C ILE A 175 -2.50 -8.12 -6.14
N LEU A 176 -2.64 -7.29 -5.11
CA LEU A 176 -3.26 -5.97 -5.23
C LEU A 176 -2.55 -5.13 -6.29
N LEU A 177 -1.24 -4.89 -6.15
CA LEU A 177 -0.48 -4.07 -7.09
C LEU A 177 -0.52 -4.62 -8.51
N THR A 178 -0.47 -5.95 -8.68
CA THR A 178 -0.64 -6.58 -10.00
C THR A 178 -2.00 -6.22 -10.60
N SER A 179 -3.08 -6.29 -9.82
CA SER A 179 -4.42 -5.93 -10.29
C SER A 179 -4.52 -4.44 -10.69
N LEU A 180 -3.83 -3.56 -9.94
CA LEU A 180 -3.78 -2.12 -10.25
C LEU A 180 -2.99 -1.84 -11.54
N VAL A 181 -1.84 -2.51 -11.73
CA VAL A 181 -1.05 -2.42 -12.97
C VAL A 181 -1.85 -2.94 -14.17
N MET A 182 -2.54 -4.07 -14.03
CA MET A 182 -3.44 -4.60 -15.07
C MET A 182 -4.54 -3.60 -15.41
N THR A 183 -5.11 -2.94 -14.40
CA THR A 183 -6.15 -1.91 -14.58
C THR A 183 -5.60 -0.71 -15.33
N LYS A 184 -4.42 -0.21 -14.94
CA LYS A 184 -3.74 0.86 -15.67
C LYS A 184 -3.52 0.48 -17.14
N ASN A 185 -2.95 -0.69 -17.39
CA ASN A 185 -2.67 -1.16 -18.75
C ASN A 185 -3.94 -1.36 -19.57
N HIS A 186 -5.05 -1.76 -18.94
CA HIS A 186 -6.35 -1.87 -19.60
C HIS A 186 -6.89 -0.49 -20.01
N GLN A 187 -6.71 0.52 -19.18
CA GLN A 187 -7.16 1.89 -19.44
C GLN A 187 -6.22 2.69 -20.37
N ASP A 188 -5.00 2.22 -20.62
CA ASP A 188 -4.05 2.85 -21.54
C ASP A 188 -4.28 2.42 -23.01
N LYS A 189 -5.13 1.42 -23.24
CA LYS A 189 -5.57 0.94 -24.59
C LYS A 189 -6.72 1.76 -25.13
#